data_d3e2e946a57bd8e753f638d4a5ff0900
#
_entry.id   d3e2e946a57bd8e753f638d4a5ff0900
#
_cell.length_a   1.000
_cell.length_b   1.000
_cell.length_c   1.000
_cell.angle_alpha   90.00
_cell.angle_beta   90.00
_cell.angle_gamma   90.00
#
_symmetry.space_group_name_H-M   'P 1'
#
loop_
_entity.id
_entity.type
_entity.pdbx_description
1 polymer ?
#
loop_
_entity_poly.entity_id
_entity_poly.type
_entity_poly.pdbx_seq_one_letter_code
_entity_poly.pdbx_strand_id
1 'polypeptide(L)'
;MDYIKITGLKIYAYHGVLPEEQKNGQDFIINARLFYSMKKAGMSDDLNDALNYAEVCEFIGKTFTENRFDLIEAAAEHLCSRLLLAFPILEKIELELRKPQAPIPMDFEDVSVNMTRSWHKAYVAVGSNMGDSRQLIADGLAKLKKQENVRNFKESSLLVTKPYGPVEQDDFLNGCVTFETLLDPKKLLDLLHMIEAEANRERKIHWGPRTLDLDIIFYDKLVYESEDLVIPHVDMHNRS
;
A
#
# COMPACT_ATOMS: atom_id res chain seq x y z
N MET A 1 15.67 -4.43 -12.30
CA MET A 1 14.87 -5.30 -11.45
C MET A 1 14.36 -6.45 -12.31
N ASP A 2 14.50 -7.69 -11.83
CA ASP A 2 14.10 -8.88 -12.58
C ASP A 2 12.58 -9.04 -12.57
N TYR A 3 12.01 -9.68 -13.60
CA TYR A 3 10.57 -9.93 -13.64
C TYR A 3 10.22 -11.18 -14.47
N ILE A 4 9.16 -11.88 -14.08
CA ILE A 4 8.44 -12.83 -14.92
C ILE A 4 7.40 -12.07 -15.74
N LYS A 5 7.32 -12.37 -17.04
CA LYS A 5 6.30 -11.80 -17.93
C LYS A 5 5.25 -12.83 -18.28
N ILE A 6 3.99 -12.53 -17.97
CA ILE A 6 2.81 -13.24 -18.46
C ILE A 6 2.26 -12.44 -19.63
N THR A 7 1.98 -13.10 -20.76
CA THR A 7 1.49 -12.44 -21.97
C THR A 7 0.29 -13.20 -22.53
N GLY A 8 -0.79 -12.47 -22.80
CA GLY A 8 -1.95 -13.03 -23.47
C GLY A 8 -2.81 -13.96 -22.61
N LEU A 9 -2.79 -13.82 -21.27
CA LEU A 9 -3.67 -14.60 -20.39
C LEU A 9 -5.12 -14.20 -20.64
N LYS A 10 -5.88 -15.08 -21.27
CA LYS A 10 -7.25 -14.85 -21.69
C LYS A 10 -8.22 -15.34 -20.62
N ILE A 11 -9.13 -14.47 -20.19
CA ILE A 11 -10.12 -14.78 -19.15
C ILE A 11 -11.47 -14.24 -19.59
N TYR A 12 -12.50 -15.08 -19.54
CA TYR A 12 -13.87 -14.67 -19.77
C TYR A 12 -14.50 -14.11 -18.49
N ALA A 13 -15.04 -12.88 -18.55
CA ALA A 13 -15.63 -12.20 -17.41
C ALA A 13 -16.77 -11.26 -17.81
N TYR A 14 -17.46 -10.69 -16.79
CA TYR A 14 -18.68 -9.90 -16.95
C TYR A 14 -18.51 -8.44 -16.53
N HIS A 15 -17.29 -7.91 -16.66
CA HIS A 15 -16.99 -6.52 -16.30
C HIS A 15 -17.50 -5.56 -17.37
N GLY A 16 -18.11 -4.46 -16.92
CA GLY A 16 -18.59 -3.39 -17.76
C GLY A 16 -19.82 -2.71 -17.18
N VAL A 17 -20.12 -1.53 -17.72
CA VAL A 17 -21.22 -0.67 -17.28
C VAL A 17 -22.55 -1.09 -17.93
N LEU A 18 -22.48 -1.59 -19.19
CA LEU A 18 -23.68 -1.88 -19.96
C LEU A 18 -24.36 -3.21 -19.54
N PRO A 19 -25.69 -3.26 -19.51
CA PRO A 19 -26.44 -4.49 -19.17
C PRO A 19 -26.07 -5.69 -20.04
N GLU A 20 -25.77 -5.48 -21.32
CA GLU A 20 -25.35 -6.54 -22.25
C GLU A 20 -23.98 -7.12 -21.85
N GLU A 21 -23.03 -6.31 -21.42
CA GLU A 21 -21.73 -6.77 -20.96
C GLU A 21 -21.87 -7.61 -19.69
N GLN A 22 -22.72 -7.17 -18.78
CA GLN A 22 -22.98 -7.84 -17.51
C GLN A 22 -23.72 -9.17 -17.68
N LYS A 23 -24.56 -9.28 -18.74
CA LYS A 23 -25.33 -10.49 -19.04
C LYS A 23 -24.56 -11.49 -19.89
N ASN A 24 -23.90 -11.01 -20.93
CA ASN A 24 -23.28 -11.86 -21.94
C ASN A 24 -21.81 -12.12 -21.65
N GLY A 25 -21.12 -11.23 -20.91
CA GLY A 25 -19.68 -11.30 -20.68
C GLY A 25 -18.87 -11.12 -21.97
N GLN A 26 -17.54 -11.12 -21.81
CA GLN A 26 -16.59 -11.09 -22.93
C GLN A 26 -15.22 -11.59 -22.52
N ASP A 27 -14.35 -11.79 -23.51
CA ASP A 27 -12.94 -12.08 -23.26
C ASP A 27 -12.17 -10.83 -22.87
N PHE A 28 -11.38 -10.96 -21.80
CA PHE A 28 -10.37 -10.01 -21.39
C PHE A 28 -8.99 -10.64 -21.57
N ILE A 29 -7.98 -9.81 -21.86
CA ILE A 29 -6.59 -10.27 -22.00
C ILE A 29 -5.74 -9.55 -20.95
N ILE A 30 -5.03 -10.32 -20.14
CA ILE A 30 -4.15 -9.81 -19.11
C ILE A 30 -2.71 -10.07 -19.50
N ASN A 31 -1.91 -8.99 -19.52
CA ASN A 31 -0.48 -9.02 -19.60
C ASN A 31 0.06 -8.50 -18.27
N ALA A 32 1.04 -9.18 -17.68
CA ALA A 32 1.63 -8.77 -16.41
C ALA A 32 3.15 -8.94 -16.40
N ARG A 33 3.84 -7.99 -15.77
CA ARG A 33 5.23 -8.13 -15.35
C ARG A 33 5.26 -8.19 -13.84
N LEU A 34 5.80 -9.27 -13.31
CA LEU A 34 5.83 -9.62 -11.89
C LEU A 34 7.26 -9.49 -11.40
N PHE A 35 7.55 -8.41 -10.69
CA PHE A 35 8.90 -8.04 -10.27
C PHE A 35 9.22 -8.60 -8.89
N TYR A 36 10.31 -9.35 -8.80
CA TYR A 36 10.90 -9.85 -7.56
C TYR A 36 12.38 -10.18 -7.76
N SER A 37 13.15 -10.39 -6.69
CA SER A 37 14.55 -10.81 -6.82
C SER A 37 14.65 -12.28 -7.22
N MET A 38 15.11 -12.57 -8.42
CA MET A 38 15.29 -13.92 -8.94
C MET A 38 16.63 -14.55 -8.54
N LYS A 39 17.51 -13.81 -7.85
CA LYS A 39 18.87 -14.23 -7.54
C LYS A 39 18.91 -15.57 -6.78
N LYS A 40 18.03 -15.74 -5.78
CA LYS A 40 18.01 -16.95 -4.96
C LYS A 40 17.59 -18.15 -5.80
N ALA A 41 16.48 -18.07 -6.51
CA ALA A 41 15.98 -19.14 -7.39
C ALA A 41 16.98 -19.49 -8.49
N GLY A 42 17.62 -18.48 -9.12
CA GLY A 42 18.62 -18.70 -10.16
C GLY A 42 19.91 -19.37 -9.67
N MET A 43 20.20 -19.33 -8.38
CA MET A 43 21.36 -20.02 -7.79
C MET A 43 21.02 -21.38 -7.22
N SER A 44 19.82 -21.58 -6.67
CA SER A 44 19.41 -22.83 -6.02
C SER A 44 18.76 -23.82 -6.98
N ASP A 45 18.18 -23.37 -8.08
CA ASP A 45 17.32 -24.17 -8.98
C ASP A 45 16.17 -24.85 -8.21
N ASP A 46 15.68 -24.19 -7.13
CA ASP A 46 14.60 -24.69 -6.28
C ASP A 46 13.33 -23.85 -6.49
N LEU A 47 12.21 -24.53 -6.79
CA LEU A 47 10.90 -23.90 -6.97
C LEU A 47 10.42 -23.14 -5.72
N ASN A 48 10.82 -23.58 -4.52
CA ASN A 48 10.48 -22.90 -3.28
C ASN A 48 11.11 -21.50 -3.16
N ASP A 49 12.15 -21.22 -3.95
CA ASP A 49 12.82 -19.91 -4.00
C ASP A 49 12.31 -19.04 -5.15
N ALA A 50 11.40 -19.56 -5.98
CA ALA A 50 10.85 -18.90 -7.15
C ALA A 50 9.38 -18.51 -6.96
N LEU A 51 8.91 -17.56 -7.78
CA LEU A 51 7.48 -17.31 -7.94
C LEU A 51 6.90 -18.38 -8.88
N ASN A 52 5.97 -19.19 -8.36
CA ASN A 52 5.24 -20.15 -9.19
C ASN A 52 4.23 -19.42 -10.08
N TYR A 53 4.60 -19.18 -11.32
CA TYR A 53 3.75 -18.46 -12.28
C TYR A 53 2.47 -19.21 -12.65
N ALA A 54 2.40 -20.52 -12.49
CA ALA A 54 1.18 -21.30 -12.71
C ALA A 54 0.14 -20.95 -11.62
N GLU A 55 0.56 -20.96 -10.34
CA GLU A 55 -0.29 -20.51 -9.22
C GLU A 55 -0.72 -19.05 -9.39
N VAL A 56 0.16 -18.18 -9.89
CA VAL A 56 -0.18 -16.79 -10.19
C VAL A 56 -1.27 -16.72 -11.26
N CYS A 57 -1.15 -17.47 -12.37
CA CYS A 57 -2.18 -17.50 -13.43
C CYS A 57 -3.52 -18.00 -12.92
N GLU A 58 -3.53 -19.06 -12.10
CA GLU A 58 -4.75 -19.58 -11.47
C GLU A 58 -5.37 -18.54 -10.53
N PHE A 59 -4.54 -17.88 -9.69
CA PHE A 59 -4.98 -16.82 -8.81
C PHE A 59 -5.57 -15.63 -9.57
N ILE A 60 -4.94 -15.21 -10.66
CA ILE A 60 -5.46 -14.16 -11.55
C ILE A 60 -6.83 -14.56 -12.07
N GLY A 61 -6.98 -15.77 -12.63
CA GLY A 61 -8.23 -16.26 -13.17
C GLY A 61 -9.35 -16.24 -12.14
N LYS A 62 -9.08 -16.76 -10.96
CA LYS A 62 -10.03 -16.79 -9.84
C LYS A 62 -10.40 -15.38 -9.38
N THR A 63 -9.43 -14.56 -9.02
CA THR A 63 -9.64 -13.22 -8.47
C THR A 63 -10.36 -12.29 -9.45
N PHE A 64 -10.05 -12.40 -10.75
CA PHE A 64 -10.67 -11.60 -11.80
C PHE A 64 -12.14 -11.96 -12.04
N THR A 65 -12.55 -13.18 -11.74
CA THR A 65 -13.93 -13.65 -11.96
C THR A 65 -14.79 -13.68 -10.69
N GLU A 66 -14.19 -13.57 -9.48
CA GLU A 66 -14.93 -13.60 -8.21
C GLU A 66 -15.89 -12.41 -8.04
N ASN A 67 -15.50 -11.24 -8.55
CA ASN A 67 -16.28 -10.01 -8.43
C ASN A 67 -16.52 -9.41 -9.81
N ARG A 68 -17.67 -8.75 -9.98
CA ARG A 68 -17.95 -7.95 -11.17
C ARG A 68 -17.61 -6.48 -10.89
N PHE A 69 -16.91 -5.86 -11.81
CA PHE A 69 -16.60 -4.44 -11.79
C PHE A 69 -17.23 -3.71 -12.96
N ASP A 70 -17.71 -2.50 -12.74
CA ASP A 70 -18.25 -1.65 -13.80
C ASP A 70 -17.12 -1.06 -14.66
N LEU A 71 -15.97 -0.75 -14.04
CA LEU A 71 -14.80 -0.15 -14.68
C LEU A 71 -13.63 -1.14 -14.75
N ILE A 72 -12.95 -1.21 -15.88
CA ILE A 72 -11.76 -2.03 -16.04
C ILE A 72 -10.60 -1.52 -15.17
N GLU A 73 -10.57 -0.22 -14.84
CA GLU A 73 -9.64 0.39 -13.90
C GLU A 73 -9.79 -0.21 -12.50
N ALA A 74 -11.03 -0.37 -12.04
CA ALA A 74 -11.31 -0.97 -10.72
C ALA A 74 -10.95 -2.46 -10.69
N ALA A 75 -11.21 -3.19 -11.78
CA ALA A 75 -10.81 -4.59 -11.91
C ALA A 75 -9.28 -4.75 -11.89
N ALA A 76 -8.55 -3.89 -12.60
CA ALA A 76 -7.09 -3.89 -12.63
C ALA A 76 -6.49 -3.53 -11.26
N GLU A 77 -7.04 -2.51 -10.58
CA GLU A 77 -6.61 -2.11 -9.23
C GLU A 77 -6.80 -3.24 -8.22
N HIS A 78 -7.99 -3.84 -8.23
CA HIS A 78 -8.28 -4.98 -7.36
C HIS A 78 -7.30 -6.13 -7.60
N LEU A 79 -7.06 -6.49 -8.86
CA LEU A 79 -6.16 -7.58 -9.22
C LEU A 79 -4.72 -7.32 -8.78
N CYS A 80 -4.19 -6.11 -9.03
CA CYS A 80 -2.83 -5.74 -8.60
C CYS A 80 -2.67 -5.82 -7.07
N SER A 81 -3.63 -5.26 -6.33
CA SER A 81 -3.60 -5.26 -4.87
C SER A 81 -3.67 -6.68 -4.32
N ARG A 82 -4.57 -7.51 -4.83
CA ARG A 82 -4.72 -8.91 -4.39
C ARG A 82 -3.49 -9.76 -4.70
N LEU A 83 -2.84 -9.55 -5.85
CA LEU A 83 -1.60 -10.25 -6.20
C LEU A 83 -0.44 -9.88 -5.26
N LEU A 84 -0.24 -8.60 -4.96
CA LEU A 84 0.81 -8.14 -4.03
C LEU A 84 0.61 -8.67 -2.61
N LEU A 85 -0.65 -8.83 -2.17
CA LEU A 85 -0.99 -9.40 -0.87
C LEU A 85 -0.83 -10.93 -0.84
N ALA A 86 -1.25 -11.62 -1.90
CA ALA A 86 -1.22 -13.09 -1.95
C ALA A 86 0.18 -13.66 -2.17
N PHE A 87 1.05 -12.93 -2.87
CA PHE A 87 2.42 -13.37 -3.19
C PHE A 87 3.45 -12.43 -2.55
N PRO A 88 3.85 -12.66 -1.29
CA PRO A 88 4.74 -11.77 -0.54
C PRO A 88 6.13 -11.57 -1.17
N ILE A 89 6.57 -12.48 -2.04
CA ILE A 89 7.82 -12.34 -2.80
C ILE A 89 7.76 -11.20 -3.83
N LEU A 90 6.55 -10.81 -4.27
CA LEU A 90 6.38 -9.71 -5.22
C LEU A 90 6.68 -8.36 -4.58
N GLU A 91 7.46 -7.56 -5.27
CA GLU A 91 7.82 -6.18 -4.90
C GLU A 91 7.00 -5.16 -5.69
N LYS A 92 6.73 -5.46 -6.99
CA LYS A 92 6.03 -4.58 -7.91
C LYS A 92 5.32 -5.40 -9.00
N ILE A 93 4.22 -4.87 -9.51
CA ILE A 93 3.48 -5.39 -10.66
C ILE A 93 3.28 -4.27 -11.66
N GLU A 94 3.51 -4.57 -12.94
CA GLU A 94 3.02 -3.81 -14.08
C GLU A 94 1.97 -4.68 -14.78
N LEU A 95 0.75 -4.20 -14.87
CA LEU A 95 -0.40 -4.92 -15.41
C LEU A 95 -1.03 -4.13 -16.53
N GLU A 96 -1.28 -4.79 -17.66
CA GLU A 96 -2.14 -4.32 -18.74
C GLU A 96 -3.37 -5.21 -18.80
N LEU A 97 -4.54 -4.61 -18.61
CA LEU A 97 -5.85 -5.25 -18.79
C LEU A 97 -6.47 -4.73 -20.07
N ARG A 98 -6.64 -5.61 -21.05
CA ARG A 98 -7.18 -5.32 -22.38
C ARG A 98 -8.61 -5.81 -22.49
N LYS A 99 -9.46 -5.01 -23.15
CA LYS A 99 -10.88 -5.28 -23.45
C LYS A 99 -11.12 -5.19 -24.96
N PRO A 100 -10.81 -6.25 -25.72
CA PRO A 100 -10.88 -6.22 -27.19
C PRO A 100 -12.30 -6.02 -27.74
N GLN A 101 -13.32 -6.40 -26.99
CA GLN A 101 -14.72 -6.32 -27.40
C GLN A 101 -15.46 -5.19 -26.63
N ALA A 102 -14.76 -4.06 -26.37
CA ALA A 102 -15.41 -2.91 -25.77
C ALA A 102 -16.55 -2.42 -26.68
N PRO A 103 -17.71 -2.00 -26.13
CA PRO A 103 -18.89 -1.63 -26.90
C PRO A 103 -18.75 -0.23 -27.54
N ILE A 104 -17.80 -0.09 -28.48
CA ILE A 104 -17.50 1.12 -29.21
C ILE A 104 -18.01 0.97 -30.66
N PRO A 105 -18.82 1.90 -31.17
CA PRO A 105 -19.42 1.80 -32.52
C PRO A 105 -18.47 2.24 -33.64
N MET A 106 -17.18 1.94 -33.53
CA MET A 106 -16.13 2.29 -34.48
C MET A 106 -15.12 1.14 -34.55
N ASP A 107 -14.38 1.05 -35.65
CA ASP A 107 -13.28 0.08 -35.79
C ASP A 107 -12.12 0.45 -34.86
N PHE A 108 -11.66 -0.50 -34.05
CA PHE A 108 -10.54 -0.37 -33.15
C PHE A 108 -9.95 -1.76 -32.83
N GLU A 109 -8.73 -1.83 -32.34
CA GLU A 109 -8.13 -3.11 -31.94
C GLU A 109 -8.57 -3.53 -30.54
N ASP A 110 -8.35 -2.66 -29.56
CA ASP A 110 -8.81 -2.85 -28.19
C ASP A 110 -8.79 -1.54 -27.36
N VAL A 111 -9.34 -1.63 -26.15
CA VAL A 111 -9.14 -0.63 -25.10
C VAL A 111 -8.39 -1.31 -23.96
N SER A 112 -7.36 -0.67 -23.43
CA SER A 112 -6.62 -1.21 -22.30
C SER A 112 -6.35 -0.17 -21.21
N VAL A 113 -6.20 -0.64 -19.98
CA VAL A 113 -5.63 0.11 -18.87
C VAL A 113 -4.28 -0.48 -18.52
N ASN A 114 -3.31 0.40 -18.30
CA ASN A 114 -1.98 0.05 -17.86
C ASN A 114 -1.76 0.59 -16.45
N MET A 115 -1.37 -0.28 -15.53
CA MET A 115 -1.28 0.05 -14.12
C MET A 115 0.01 -0.49 -13.51
N THR A 116 0.63 0.30 -12.66
CA THR A 116 1.78 -0.11 -11.85
C THR A 116 1.42 0.01 -10.38
N ARG A 117 1.68 -1.07 -9.60
CA ARG A 117 1.55 -1.07 -8.14
C ARG A 117 2.76 -1.73 -7.52
N SER A 118 3.18 -1.20 -6.38
CA SER A 118 4.35 -1.70 -5.65
C SER A 118 4.18 -1.49 -4.15
N TRP A 119 4.98 -2.21 -3.40
CA TRP A 119 5.21 -1.87 -2.01
C TRP A 119 6.07 -0.61 -1.92
N HIS A 120 5.72 0.28 -1.00
CA HIS A 120 6.38 1.55 -0.74
C HIS A 120 6.95 1.57 0.67
N LYS A 121 8.16 2.05 0.84
CA LYS A 121 8.82 2.12 2.15
C LYS A 121 8.46 3.42 2.84
N ALA A 122 7.82 3.32 4.01
CA ALA A 122 7.49 4.45 4.86
C ALA A 122 8.36 4.48 6.12
N TYR A 123 8.60 5.68 6.63
CA TYR A 123 9.19 5.97 7.93
C TYR A 123 8.21 6.87 8.67
N VAL A 124 7.80 6.44 9.86
CA VAL A 124 6.82 7.14 10.68
C VAL A 124 7.44 7.40 12.06
N ALA A 125 7.46 8.66 12.48
CA ALA A 125 7.76 9.01 13.86
C ALA A 125 6.58 8.65 14.75
N VAL A 126 6.85 8.21 15.95
CA VAL A 126 5.85 7.92 16.98
C VAL A 126 6.20 8.63 18.26
N GLY A 127 5.22 9.27 18.90
CA GLY A 127 5.42 10.01 20.14
C GLY A 127 4.21 9.97 21.07
N SER A 128 4.46 10.09 22.36
CA SER A 128 3.42 10.24 23.40
C SER A 128 4.00 10.91 24.64
N ASN A 129 3.21 11.74 25.32
CA ASN A 129 3.59 12.30 26.62
C ASN A 129 2.38 12.40 27.58
N MET A 130 1.29 11.65 27.33
CA MET A 130 0.11 11.62 28.21
C MET A 130 -0.22 10.19 28.61
N GLY A 131 -0.61 10.00 29.85
CA GLY A 131 -1.02 8.69 30.36
C GLY A 131 0.12 7.66 30.37
N ASP A 132 -0.18 6.39 30.10
CA ASP A 132 0.84 5.36 29.91
C ASP A 132 1.36 5.43 28.47
N SER A 133 2.30 6.36 28.24
CA SER A 133 2.89 6.62 26.92
C SER A 133 3.46 5.36 26.26
N ARG A 134 4.06 4.45 27.04
CA ARG A 134 4.64 3.21 26.51
C ARG A 134 3.55 2.27 26.00
N GLN A 135 2.47 2.13 26.77
CA GLN A 135 1.34 1.27 26.38
C GLN A 135 0.59 1.86 25.17
N LEU A 136 0.35 3.18 25.16
CA LEU A 136 -0.33 3.85 24.05
C LEU A 136 0.44 3.71 22.73
N ILE A 137 1.77 3.87 22.76
CA ILE A 137 2.64 3.64 21.60
C ILE A 137 2.54 2.16 21.17
N ALA A 138 2.70 1.21 22.09
CA ALA A 138 2.66 -0.21 21.76
C ALA A 138 1.31 -0.62 21.12
N ASP A 139 0.20 -0.13 21.66
CA ASP A 139 -1.14 -0.41 21.13
C ASP A 139 -1.35 0.20 19.73
N GLY A 140 -0.91 1.43 19.53
CA GLY A 140 -0.97 2.10 18.21
C GLY A 140 -0.14 1.39 17.17
N LEU A 141 1.10 1.03 17.48
CA LEU A 141 1.98 0.29 16.58
C LEU A 141 1.46 -1.14 16.30
N ALA A 142 0.85 -1.80 17.29
CA ALA A 142 0.23 -3.10 17.08
C ALA A 142 -0.96 -3.03 16.11
N LYS A 143 -1.76 -1.96 16.14
CA LYS A 143 -2.84 -1.73 15.18
C LYS A 143 -2.30 -1.50 13.76
N LEU A 144 -1.25 -0.68 13.62
CA LEU A 144 -0.61 -0.42 12.33
C LEU A 144 0.01 -1.70 11.75
N LYS A 145 0.69 -2.49 12.56
CA LYS A 145 1.33 -3.76 12.16
C LYS A 145 0.33 -4.85 11.72
N LYS A 146 -0.90 -4.80 12.20
CA LYS A 146 -1.98 -5.75 11.83
C LYS A 146 -2.64 -5.45 10.49
N GLN A 147 -2.35 -4.31 9.87
CA GLN A 147 -2.92 -3.98 8.57
C GLN A 147 -2.39 -4.94 7.50
N GLU A 148 -3.26 -5.51 6.67
CA GLU A 148 -2.87 -6.45 5.61
C GLU A 148 -1.95 -5.82 4.55
N ASN A 149 -2.10 -4.51 4.35
CA ASN A 149 -1.29 -3.69 3.44
C ASN A 149 -0.03 -3.11 4.09
N VAL A 150 0.43 -3.67 5.21
CA VAL A 150 1.67 -3.33 5.92
C VAL A 150 2.51 -4.59 6.10
N ARG A 151 3.79 -4.53 5.74
CA ARG A 151 4.75 -5.63 5.91
C ARG A 151 6.14 -5.12 6.28
N ASN A 152 7.06 -6.01 6.60
CA ASN A 152 8.47 -5.71 6.92
C ASN A 152 8.64 -4.66 8.02
N PHE A 153 7.77 -4.71 9.03
CA PHE A 153 7.70 -3.75 10.12
C PHE A 153 8.91 -3.84 11.05
N LYS A 154 9.57 -2.71 11.31
CA LYS A 154 10.71 -2.59 12.23
C LYS A 154 10.51 -1.38 13.12
N GLU A 155 10.88 -1.51 14.38
CA GLU A 155 10.77 -0.48 15.41
C GLU A 155 12.16 -0.07 15.92
N SER A 156 12.37 1.22 16.20
CA SER A 156 13.54 1.70 16.95
C SER A 156 13.34 1.48 18.45
N SER A 157 14.40 1.69 19.23
CA SER A 157 14.25 1.94 20.66
C SER A 157 13.46 3.23 20.89
N LEU A 158 12.72 3.30 22.00
CA LEU A 158 12.06 4.51 22.45
C LEU A 158 13.01 5.34 23.30
N LEU A 159 13.04 6.67 23.07
CA LEU A 159 13.87 7.64 23.76
C LEU A 159 12.98 8.66 24.48
N VAL A 160 13.40 9.07 25.67
CA VAL A 160 12.78 10.19 26.38
C VAL A 160 13.40 11.48 25.87
N THR A 161 12.58 12.43 25.43
CA THR A 161 13.03 13.72 24.90
C THR A 161 12.25 14.87 25.52
N LYS A 162 12.89 16.03 25.61
CA LYS A 162 12.23 17.26 26.07
C LYS A 162 11.19 17.73 25.05
N PRO A 163 10.08 18.33 25.52
CA PRO A 163 9.07 18.92 24.63
C PRO A 163 9.70 20.03 23.77
N TYR A 164 9.24 20.09 22.52
CA TYR A 164 9.57 21.16 21.59
C TYR A 164 8.49 22.26 21.66
N GLY A 165 8.90 23.53 21.70
CA GLY A 165 7.99 24.68 21.70
C GLY A 165 7.78 25.30 23.10
N PRO A 166 6.92 26.35 23.18
CA PRO A 166 6.78 27.18 24.39
C PRO A 166 5.81 26.63 25.43
N VAL A 167 5.13 25.51 25.14
CA VAL A 167 4.12 24.94 26.03
C VAL A 167 4.80 24.06 27.08
N GLU A 168 4.58 24.38 28.37
CA GLU A 168 5.06 23.55 29.48
C GLU A 168 4.25 22.23 29.52
N GLN A 169 4.97 21.11 29.44
CA GLN A 169 4.36 19.77 29.38
C GLN A 169 5.41 18.71 29.75
N ASP A 170 4.96 17.49 30.01
CA ASP A 170 5.82 16.36 30.34
C ASP A 170 6.75 15.97 29.17
N ASP A 171 7.84 15.30 29.49
CA ASP A 171 8.77 14.73 28.53
C ASP A 171 8.06 13.72 27.61
N PHE A 172 8.44 13.72 26.33
CA PHE A 172 7.91 12.79 25.35
C PHE A 172 8.67 11.46 25.37
N LEU A 173 7.94 10.38 25.19
CA LEU A 173 8.52 9.11 24.76
C LEU A 173 8.39 9.05 23.23
N ASN A 174 9.52 9.08 22.52
CA ASN A 174 9.56 9.13 21.05
C ASN A 174 10.33 7.94 20.47
N GLY A 175 9.96 7.56 19.24
CA GLY A 175 10.62 6.56 18.44
C GLY A 175 10.32 6.72 16.95
N CYS A 176 10.78 5.75 16.18
CA CYS A 176 10.51 5.69 14.75
C CYS A 176 10.22 4.26 14.35
N VAL A 177 9.32 4.09 13.42
CA VAL A 177 9.06 2.79 12.76
C VAL A 177 9.28 2.90 11.27
N THR A 178 9.70 1.80 10.66
CA THR A 178 9.75 1.66 9.21
C THR A 178 9.04 0.39 8.80
N PHE A 179 8.32 0.47 7.69
CA PHE A 179 7.58 -0.64 7.12
C PHE A 179 7.39 -0.43 5.62
N GLU A 180 6.91 -1.44 4.93
CA GLU A 180 6.44 -1.32 3.56
C GLU A 180 4.91 -1.33 3.55
N THR A 181 4.31 -0.52 2.66
CA THR A 181 2.85 -0.40 2.53
C THR A 181 2.40 -0.31 1.07
N LEU A 182 1.17 -0.77 0.81
CA LEU A 182 0.47 -0.57 -0.47
C LEU A 182 -0.38 0.71 -0.49
N LEU A 183 -0.52 1.38 0.65
CA LEU A 183 -1.25 2.64 0.74
C LEU A 183 -0.47 3.77 0.10
N ASP A 184 -1.13 4.62 -0.70
CA ASP A 184 -0.57 5.90 -1.08
C ASP A 184 -0.38 6.82 0.15
N PRO A 185 0.43 7.91 0.04
CA PRO A 185 0.76 8.74 1.20
C PRO A 185 -0.47 9.32 1.92
N LYS A 186 -1.53 9.66 1.17
CA LYS A 186 -2.73 10.25 1.76
C LYS A 186 -3.56 9.21 2.52
N LYS A 187 -3.73 8.02 1.95
CA LYS A 187 -4.40 6.91 2.64
C LYS A 187 -3.62 6.41 3.85
N LEU A 188 -2.27 6.45 3.77
CA LEU A 188 -1.45 6.16 4.95
C LEU A 188 -1.68 7.19 6.04
N LEU A 189 -1.72 8.49 5.73
CA LEU A 189 -2.03 9.55 6.68
C LEU A 189 -3.41 9.35 7.32
N ASP A 190 -4.43 9.02 6.51
CA ASP A 190 -5.78 8.75 7.01
C ASP A 190 -5.80 7.57 8.00
N LEU A 191 -5.07 6.50 7.70
CA LEU A 191 -4.90 5.35 8.60
C LEU A 191 -4.22 5.75 9.92
N LEU A 192 -3.14 6.54 9.85
CA LEU A 192 -2.43 7.00 11.06
C LEU A 192 -3.34 7.88 11.93
N HIS A 193 -4.07 8.83 11.34
CA HIS A 193 -5.04 9.66 12.05
C HIS A 193 -6.17 8.84 12.69
N MET A 194 -6.64 7.78 12.03
CA MET A 194 -7.63 6.87 12.61
C MET A 194 -7.07 6.17 13.86
N ILE A 195 -5.84 5.66 13.80
CA ILE A 195 -5.17 5.02 14.95
C ILE A 195 -4.98 5.99 16.11
N GLU A 196 -4.59 7.24 15.84
CA GLU A 196 -4.46 8.31 16.83
C GLU A 196 -5.81 8.64 17.49
N ALA A 197 -6.88 8.78 16.71
CA ALA A 197 -8.21 9.06 17.20
C ALA A 197 -8.72 7.96 18.14
N GLU A 198 -8.44 6.69 17.83
CA GLU A 198 -8.76 5.55 18.70
C GLU A 198 -7.94 5.53 20.01
N ALA A 199 -6.79 6.22 20.06
CA ALA A 199 -6.00 6.45 21.27
C ALA A 199 -6.49 7.68 22.07
N ASN A 200 -7.73 8.17 21.82
CA ASN A 200 -8.34 9.35 22.44
C ASN A 200 -7.53 10.64 22.23
N ARG A 201 -6.87 10.78 21.09
CA ARG A 201 -6.18 12.02 20.74
C ARG A 201 -7.20 13.12 20.45
N GLU A 202 -7.23 14.16 21.29
CA GLU A 202 -7.94 15.40 21.04
C GLU A 202 -6.95 16.52 20.70
N ARG A 203 -7.02 17.09 19.49
CA ARG A 203 -6.21 18.24 19.06
C ARG A 203 -6.77 19.53 19.65
N LYS A 204 -6.44 19.84 20.92
CA LYS A 204 -6.93 21.05 21.61
C LYS A 204 -5.97 22.25 21.49
N ILE A 205 -4.67 22.02 21.43
CA ILE A 205 -3.65 23.07 21.46
C ILE A 205 -2.52 22.72 20.48
N HIS A 206 -2.10 23.67 19.68
CA HIS A 206 -0.92 23.51 18.81
C HIS A 206 0.33 23.32 19.68
N TRP A 207 1.12 22.26 19.42
CA TRP A 207 2.25 21.79 20.26
C TRP A 207 1.88 21.36 21.67
N GLY A 208 0.61 21.06 21.94
CA GLY A 208 0.16 20.55 23.23
C GLY A 208 0.47 19.08 23.48
N PRO A 209 0.19 18.59 24.70
CA PRO A 209 0.41 17.19 25.06
C PRO A 209 -0.46 16.25 24.19
N ARG A 210 0.06 15.03 23.93
CA ARG A 210 -0.57 14.04 23.01
C ARG A 210 -0.57 12.65 23.60
N THR A 211 -1.70 11.96 23.48
CA THR A 211 -1.81 10.54 23.83
C THR A 211 -1.02 9.67 22.88
N LEU A 212 -1.14 9.91 21.58
CA LEU A 212 -0.37 9.26 20.52
C LEU A 212 -0.20 10.24 19.35
N ASP A 213 0.98 10.26 18.77
CA ASP A 213 1.36 11.07 17.60
C ASP A 213 2.05 10.18 16.58
N LEU A 214 1.60 10.18 15.33
CA LEU A 214 2.11 9.35 14.24
C LEU A 214 2.32 10.22 13.00
N ASP A 215 3.57 10.63 12.73
CA ASP A 215 3.91 11.53 11.63
C ASP A 215 4.70 10.79 10.53
N ILE A 216 4.28 10.91 9.26
CA ILE A 216 5.03 10.39 8.11
C ILE A 216 6.28 11.25 7.89
N ILE A 217 7.46 10.67 8.10
CA ILE A 217 8.74 11.37 7.91
C ILE A 217 9.21 11.22 6.46
N PHE A 218 9.25 9.98 5.95
CA PHE A 218 9.63 9.67 4.58
C PHE A 218 8.68 8.65 3.99
N TYR A 219 8.53 8.73 2.67
CA TYR A 219 7.82 7.75 1.86
C TYR A 219 8.60 7.53 0.57
N ASP A 220 9.31 6.41 0.46
CA ASP A 220 10.32 6.17 -0.57
C ASP A 220 11.30 7.36 -0.70
N LYS A 221 11.39 7.91 -1.92
CA LYS A 221 12.12 9.13 -2.26
C LYS A 221 11.18 10.27 -2.65
N LEU A 222 9.91 10.18 -2.25
CA LEU A 222 8.89 11.16 -2.60
C LEU A 222 9.18 12.51 -1.95
N VAL A 223 9.08 13.55 -2.74
CA VAL A 223 8.95 14.94 -2.28
C VAL A 223 7.53 15.38 -2.63
N TYR A 224 6.74 15.70 -1.63
CA TYR A 224 5.32 15.97 -1.77
C TYR A 224 4.88 17.08 -0.83
N GLU A 225 4.04 17.98 -1.31
CA GLU A 225 3.48 19.07 -0.53
C GLU A 225 2.00 19.24 -0.87
N SER A 226 1.17 19.23 0.17
CA SER A 226 -0.26 19.54 0.11
C SER A 226 -0.66 20.29 1.39
N GLU A 227 -1.93 20.70 1.48
CA GLU A 227 -2.47 21.37 2.67
C GLU A 227 -2.31 20.50 3.95
N ASP A 228 -2.49 19.18 3.82
CA ASP A 228 -2.54 18.25 4.95
C ASP A 228 -1.23 17.44 5.16
N LEU A 229 -0.34 17.36 4.16
CA LEU A 229 0.82 16.47 4.18
C LEU A 229 2.01 17.05 3.45
N VAL A 230 3.14 17.08 4.14
CA VAL A 230 4.45 17.45 3.57
C VAL A 230 5.44 16.31 3.79
N ILE A 231 6.05 15.83 2.71
CA ILE A 231 7.08 14.77 2.74
C ILE A 231 8.33 15.29 2.00
N PRO A 232 9.52 15.26 2.58
CA PRO A 232 9.84 14.92 3.99
C PRO A 232 9.17 15.84 5.00
N HIS A 233 8.92 15.34 6.22
CA HIS A 233 8.24 16.11 7.27
C HIS A 233 8.96 17.42 7.57
N VAL A 234 8.23 18.53 7.69
CA VAL A 234 8.79 19.89 7.82
C VAL A 234 9.75 20.05 9.01
N ASP A 235 9.44 19.41 10.13
CA ASP A 235 10.23 19.52 11.37
C ASP A 235 11.36 18.49 11.49
N MET A 236 11.60 17.67 10.45
CA MET A 236 12.65 16.62 10.54
C MET A 236 14.05 17.17 10.79
N HIS A 237 14.33 18.42 10.35
CA HIS A 237 15.62 19.08 10.55
C HIS A 237 15.76 19.78 11.90
N ASN A 238 14.65 19.97 12.62
CA ASN A 238 14.59 20.70 13.88
C ASN A 238 14.59 19.78 15.10
N ARG A 239 14.48 18.46 14.89
CA ARG A 239 14.48 17.45 15.95
C ARG A 239 15.74 16.59 15.81
N SER A 240 16.65 16.70 16.77
CA SER A 240 17.86 15.87 16.88
C SER A 240 17.59 14.62 17.70
#